data_b96c655d94519a85b210985227030a02
#
_entry.id   b96c655d94519a85b210985227030a02
#
_cell.length_a   1.000
_cell.length_b   1.000
_cell.length_c   1.000
_cell.angle_alpha   90.00
_cell.angle_beta   90.00
_cell.angle_gamma   90.00
#
_symmetry.space_group_name_H-M   'P 1'
#
loop_
_entity.id
_entity.type
_entity.pdbx_description
1 polymer ?
#
loop_
_entity_poly.entity_id
_entity_poly.type
_entity_poly.pdbx_seq_one_letter_code
_entity_poly.pdbx_strand_id
1 'polypeptide(L)'
;MIKVLLVDDEKLALEYLEHIIDWEYHGFELIGVTTNPEQALAIYKTHRPDLVISDVKMPGLNGLELGDAIREYGGNTHILFLSAYKNFDYVKQAIRLGIDDYILKSDLEEDGFLRKILKLKEEIIKEKAKKQYTITAILEELFRKNISEEVYKDILDENDYIGLHKKYYYIIVSQRKVPKIYNKFYI
;
A
#
# COMPACT_ATOMS: atom_id res chain seq x y z
N MET A 1 8.14 -3.05 -8.43
CA MET A 1 6.98 -3.97 -8.47
C MET A 1 5.97 -3.54 -7.41
N ILE A 2 4.70 -3.87 -7.57
CA ILE A 2 3.64 -3.65 -6.58
C ILE A 2 3.68 -4.82 -5.59
N LYS A 3 3.85 -4.52 -4.31
CA LYS A 3 3.90 -5.53 -3.24
C LYS A 3 2.49 -5.98 -2.87
N VAL A 4 2.25 -7.28 -2.89
CA VAL A 4 0.94 -7.89 -2.62
C VAL A 4 1.04 -8.85 -1.43
N LEU A 5 0.06 -8.77 -0.53
CA LEU A 5 -0.16 -9.72 0.55
C LEU A 5 -1.49 -10.46 0.32
N LEU A 6 -1.46 -11.79 0.31
CA LEU A 6 -2.65 -12.63 0.20
C LEU A 6 -3.01 -13.21 1.57
N VAL A 7 -4.29 -13.15 1.92
CA VAL A 7 -4.80 -13.64 3.21
C VAL A 7 -6.13 -14.36 3.01
N ASP A 8 -6.20 -15.64 3.37
CA ASP A 8 -7.41 -16.45 3.28
C ASP A 8 -7.26 -17.66 4.21
N ASP A 9 -8.20 -17.96 5.06
CA ASP A 9 -8.09 -19.11 5.99
C ASP A 9 -8.14 -20.47 5.27
N GLU A 10 -8.62 -20.50 4.02
CA GLU A 10 -8.63 -21.66 3.17
C GLU A 10 -7.34 -21.78 2.35
N LYS A 11 -6.49 -22.76 2.71
CA LYS A 11 -5.23 -22.99 2.01
C LYS A 11 -5.38 -23.19 0.50
N LEU A 12 -6.43 -23.91 0.08
CA LEU A 12 -6.71 -24.15 -1.35
C LEU A 12 -7.08 -22.86 -2.09
N ALA A 13 -7.75 -21.92 -1.44
CA ALA A 13 -8.04 -20.62 -2.02
C ALA A 13 -6.74 -19.81 -2.22
N LEU A 14 -5.82 -19.85 -1.27
CA LEU A 14 -4.50 -19.23 -1.43
C LEU A 14 -3.70 -19.86 -2.55
N GLU A 15 -3.61 -21.19 -2.62
CA GLU A 15 -2.94 -21.92 -3.71
C GLU A 15 -3.54 -21.54 -5.09
N TYR A 16 -4.85 -21.40 -5.18
CA TYR A 16 -5.51 -20.91 -6.39
C TYR A 16 -5.13 -19.47 -6.73
N LEU A 17 -5.15 -18.56 -5.75
CA LEU A 17 -4.81 -17.14 -5.94
C LEU A 17 -3.34 -16.94 -6.32
N GLU A 18 -2.43 -17.75 -5.80
CA GLU A 18 -1.01 -17.71 -6.17
C GLU A 18 -0.78 -18.03 -7.65
N HIS A 19 -1.67 -18.85 -8.24
CA HIS A 19 -1.52 -19.37 -9.61
C HIS A 19 -2.54 -18.82 -10.61
N ILE A 20 -3.55 -18.03 -10.16
CA ILE A 20 -4.61 -17.51 -11.04
C ILE A 20 -4.07 -16.57 -12.12
N ILE A 21 -2.95 -15.89 -11.83
CA ILE A 21 -2.22 -15.04 -12.78
C ILE A 21 -0.71 -15.20 -12.57
N ASP A 22 0.07 -14.85 -13.58
CA ASP A 22 1.51 -14.65 -13.40
C ASP A 22 1.77 -13.27 -12.78
N TRP A 23 1.87 -13.24 -11.45
CA TRP A 23 2.05 -12.01 -10.68
C TRP A 23 3.29 -11.23 -11.10
N GLU A 24 4.42 -11.92 -11.27
CA GLU A 24 5.70 -11.28 -11.60
C GLU A 24 5.67 -10.70 -13.01
N TYR A 25 5.17 -11.44 -13.99
CA TYR A 25 4.99 -10.96 -15.36
C TYR A 25 4.14 -9.69 -15.41
N HIS A 26 3.09 -9.61 -14.58
CA HIS A 26 2.23 -8.44 -14.48
C HIS A 26 2.78 -7.34 -13.56
N GLY A 27 4.00 -7.48 -13.02
CA GLY A 27 4.71 -6.46 -12.24
C GLY A 27 4.27 -6.36 -10.79
N PHE A 28 3.79 -7.46 -10.22
CA PHE A 28 3.50 -7.63 -8.81
C PHE A 28 4.56 -8.52 -8.14
N GLU A 29 4.70 -8.37 -6.84
CA GLU A 29 5.54 -9.17 -5.97
C GLU A 29 4.71 -9.69 -4.80
N LEU A 30 4.51 -10.99 -4.70
CA LEU A 30 3.88 -11.61 -3.54
C LEU A 30 4.86 -11.60 -2.37
N ILE A 31 4.66 -10.68 -1.44
CA ILE A 31 5.54 -10.53 -0.26
C ILE A 31 5.10 -11.36 0.93
N GLY A 32 3.92 -11.96 0.85
CA GLY A 32 3.37 -12.85 1.85
C GLY A 32 2.09 -13.52 1.39
N VAL A 33 1.93 -14.75 1.80
CA VAL A 33 0.73 -15.58 1.60
C VAL A 33 0.50 -16.28 2.94
N THR A 34 -0.65 -16.07 3.55
CA THR A 34 -0.91 -16.62 4.89
C THR A 34 -2.37 -16.93 5.14
N THR A 35 -2.60 -18.01 5.88
CA THR A 35 -3.94 -18.39 6.37
C THR A 35 -4.29 -17.75 7.71
N ASN A 36 -3.37 -16.98 8.29
CA ASN A 36 -3.54 -16.42 9.63
C ASN A 36 -3.56 -14.88 9.57
N PRO A 37 -4.69 -14.23 9.95
CA PRO A 37 -4.84 -12.78 9.86
C PRO A 37 -3.93 -12.00 10.83
N GLU A 38 -3.55 -12.55 11.99
CA GLU A 38 -2.59 -11.93 12.90
C GLU A 38 -1.18 -11.91 12.28
N GLN A 39 -0.81 -13.01 11.60
CA GLN A 39 0.43 -13.07 10.84
C GLN A 39 0.41 -12.09 9.66
N ALA A 40 -0.74 -11.96 8.97
CA ALA A 40 -0.92 -10.97 7.92
C ALA A 40 -0.67 -9.55 8.43
N LEU A 41 -1.19 -9.21 9.62
CA LEU A 41 -0.95 -7.91 10.24
C LEU A 41 0.53 -7.71 10.61
N ALA A 42 1.24 -8.75 11.05
CA ALA A 42 2.68 -8.69 11.31
C ALA A 42 3.49 -8.46 10.02
N ILE A 43 3.15 -9.18 8.94
CA ILE A 43 3.75 -8.98 7.61
C ILE A 43 3.47 -7.55 7.12
N TYR A 44 2.23 -7.07 7.25
CA TYR A 44 1.85 -5.72 6.90
C TYR A 44 2.71 -4.67 7.60
N LYS A 45 2.86 -4.77 8.91
CA LYS A 45 3.66 -3.84 9.71
C LYS A 45 5.13 -3.77 9.28
N THR A 46 5.69 -4.91 8.86
CA THR A 46 7.10 -5.03 8.49
C THR A 46 7.36 -4.61 7.04
N HIS A 47 6.51 -5.05 6.11
CA HIS A 47 6.77 -4.94 4.66
C HIS A 47 5.97 -3.88 3.94
N ARG A 48 4.89 -3.36 4.58
CA ARG A 48 4.02 -2.32 4.01
C ARG A 48 3.62 -2.64 2.56
N PRO A 49 2.81 -3.67 2.33
CA PRO A 49 2.31 -4.00 1.00
C PRO A 49 1.52 -2.84 0.41
N ASP A 50 1.55 -2.77 -0.91
CA ASP A 50 0.77 -1.80 -1.68
C ASP A 50 -0.68 -2.24 -1.86
N LEU A 51 -0.88 -3.57 -1.87
CA LEU A 51 -2.18 -4.22 -2.03
C LEU A 51 -2.30 -5.38 -1.05
N VAL A 52 -3.41 -5.43 -0.33
CA VAL A 52 -3.82 -6.59 0.46
C VAL A 52 -5.06 -7.20 -0.18
N ILE A 53 -5.01 -8.47 -0.49
CA ILE A 53 -6.16 -9.26 -0.96
C ILE A 53 -6.53 -10.20 0.17
N SER A 54 -7.72 -10.03 0.75
CA SER A 54 -8.13 -10.78 1.93
C SER A 54 -9.50 -11.40 1.78
N ASP A 55 -9.67 -12.63 2.27
CA ASP A 55 -11.02 -13.10 2.53
C ASP A 55 -11.70 -12.25 3.60
N VAL A 56 -13.02 -12.13 3.49
CA VAL A 56 -13.83 -11.36 4.47
C VAL A 56 -14.06 -12.17 5.73
N LYS A 57 -14.29 -13.49 5.61
CA LYS A 57 -14.72 -14.32 6.72
C LYS A 57 -13.64 -15.31 7.10
N MET A 58 -12.85 -14.97 8.08
CA MET A 58 -11.82 -15.83 8.65
C MET A 58 -12.04 -16.05 10.15
N PRO A 59 -11.59 -17.17 10.73
CA PRO A 59 -11.62 -17.40 12.16
C PRO A 59 -10.72 -16.42 12.93
N GLY A 60 -11.16 -16.00 14.11
CA GLY A 60 -10.42 -15.02 14.91
C GLY A 60 -10.63 -13.61 14.38
N LEU A 61 -9.59 -12.97 13.91
CA LEU A 61 -9.64 -11.66 13.26
C LEU A 61 -10.16 -11.83 11.83
N ASN A 62 -11.36 -11.33 11.54
CA ASN A 62 -11.91 -11.39 10.19
C ASN A 62 -11.27 -10.35 9.25
N GLY A 63 -11.54 -10.48 7.92
CA GLY A 63 -10.94 -9.58 6.93
C GLY A 63 -11.30 -8.11 7.11
N LEU A 64 -12.50 -7.80 7.58
CA LEU A 64 -12.92 -6.41 7.85
C LEU A 64 -12.15 -5.83 9.04
N GLU A 65 -12.00 -6.61 10.12
CA GLU A 65 -11.22 -6.21 11.30
C GLU A 65 -9.72 -6.08 10.94
N LEU A 66 -9.20 -6.95 10.07
CA LEU A 66 -7.85 -6.82 9.52
C LEU A 66 -7.73 -5.52 8.71
N GLY A 67 -8.72 -5.22 7.88
CA GLY A 67 -8.79 -3.96 7.10
C GLY A 67 -8.81 -2.73 8.00
N ASP A 68 -9.60 -2.73 9.06
CA ASP A 68 -9.64 -1.66 10.08
C ASP A 68 -8.26 -1.46 10.71
N ALA A 69 -7.64 -2.54 11.19
CA ALA A 69 -6.32 -2.49 11.80
C ALA A 69 -5.25 -1.95 10.82
N ILE A 70 -5.35 -2.29 9.53
CA ILE A 70 -4.47 -1.76 8.47
C ILE A 70 -4.68 -0.25 8.30
N ARG A 71 -5.94 0.23 8.29
CA ARG A 71 -6.26 1.67 8.16
C ARG A 71 -5.79 2.46 9.38
N GLU A 72 -6.01 1.96 10.60
CA GLU A 72 -5.54 2.58 11.84
C GLU A 72 -4.01 2.69 11.88
N TYR A 73 -3.31 1.72 11.30
CA TYR A 73 -1.85 1.74 11.24
C TYR A 73 -1.29 2.79 10.27
N GLY A 74 -2.15 3.39 9.47
CA GLY A 74 -1.82 4.41 8.47
C GLY A 74 -1.18 3.86 7.22
N GLY A 75 -1.22 4.64 6.16
CA GLY A 75 -0.67 4.33 4.85
C GLY A 75 -1.74 4.19 3.76
N ASN A 76 -1.29 4.21 2.51
CA ASN A 76 -2.15 4.14 1.31
C ASN A 76 -2.13 2.73 0.73
N THR A 77 -2.36 1.72 1.57
CA THR A 77 -2.49 0.34 1.10
C THR A 77 -3.87 0.13 0.51
N HIS A 78 -3.94 -0.37 -0.70
CA HIS A 78 -5.19 -0.78 -1.32
C HIS A 78 -5.66 -2.11 -0.73
N ILE A 79 -6.97 -2.25 -0.51
CA ILE A 79 -7.56 -3.46 0.05
C ILE A 79 -8.63 -3.98 -0.91
N LEU A 80 -8.45 -5.23 -1.36
CA LEU A 80 -9.41 -5.97 -2.15
C LEU A 80 -9.96 -7.12 -1.29
N PHE A 81 -11.27 -7.15 -1.08
CA PHE A 81 -11.88 -8.27 -0.40
C PHE A 81 -12.39 -9.33 -1.37
N LEU A 82 -12.13 -10.57 -1.01
CA LEU A 82 -12.75 -11.76 -1.61
C LEU A 82 -13.80 -12.31 -0.65
N SER A 83 -14.93 -12.79 -1.15
CA SER A 83 -15.95 -13.38 -0.30
C SER A 83 -16.71 -14.48 -1.00
N ALA A 84 -16.96 -15.56 -0.29
CA ALA A 84 -17.86 -16.62 -0.73
C ALA A 84 -19.36 -16.21 -0.65
N TYR A 85 -19.68 -15.11 0.02
CA TYR A 85 -21.06 -14.76 0.34
C TYR A 85 -21.49 -13.44 -0.30
N LYS A 86 -22.67 -13.46 -0.95
CA LYS A 86 -23.38 -12.24 -1.40
C LYS A 86 -24.07 -11.58 -0.18
N ASN A 87 -23.29 -11.13 0.80
CA ASN A 87 -23.83 -10.48 1.99
C ASN A 87 -23.69 -8.97 1.89
N PHE A 88 -24.81 -8.29 1.78
CA PHE A 88 -24.88 -6.83 1.64
C PHE A 88 -24.30 -6.08 2.86
N ASP A 89 -24.37 -6.68 4.05
CA ASP A 89 -23.81 -6.03 5.24
C ASP A 89 -22.28 -6.01 5.25
N TYR A 90 -21.62 -7.04 4.71
CA TYR A 90 -20.17 -7.02 4.50
C TYR A 90 -19.75 -5.98 3.47
N VAL A 91 -20.49 -5.86 2.37
CA VAL A 91 -20.23 -4.82 1.36
C VAL A 91 -20.38 -3.42 1.95
N LYS A 92 -21.41 -3.17 2.77
CA LYS A 92 -21.60 -1.88 3.45
C LYS A 92 -20.45 -1.55 4.41
N GLN A 93 -20.00 -2.53 5.19
CA GLN A 93 -18.89 -2.34 6.12
C GLN A 93 -17.59 -2.07 5.35
N ALA A 94 -17.35 -2.86 4.32
CA ALA A 94 -16.21 -2.69 3.42
C ALA A 94 -16.14 -1.27 2.80
N ILE A 95 -17.27 -0.76 2.31
CA ILE A 95 -17.36 0.62 1.78
C ILE A 95 -17.04 1.67 2.86
N ARG A 96 -17.49 1.47 4.11
CA ARG A 96 -17.16 2.38 5.24
C ARG A 96 -15.67 2.39 5.57
N LEU A 97 -14.99 1.27 5.37
CA LEU A 97 -13.54 1.12 5.52
C LEU A 97 -12.74 1.78 4.39
N GLY A 98 -13.42 2.28 3.35
CA GLY A 98 -12.74 2.83 2.18
C GLY A 98 -11.89 1.78 1.47
N ILE A 99 -12.43 0.58 1.27
CA ILE A 99 -11.78 -0.44 0.45
C ILE A 99 -11.89 -0.10 -1.03
N ASP A 100 -10.99 -0.63 -1.81
CA ASP A 100 -10.90 -0.30 -3.23
C ASP A 100 -11.83 -1.16 -4.09
N ASP A 101 -11.98 -2.44 -3.78
CA ASP A 101 -12.91 -3.32 -4.50
C ASP A 101 -13.32 -4.54 -3.64
N TYR A 102 -14.35 -5.24 -4.13
CA TYR A 102 -14.92 -6.44 -3.53
C TYR A 102 -15.25 -7.44 -4.65
N ILE A 103 -14.82 -8.68 -4.50
CA ILE A 103 -15.05 -9.75 -5.49
C ILE A 103 -15.72 -10.94 -4.79
N LEU A 104 -16.73 -11.51 -5.45
CA LEU A 104 -17.24 -12.79 -5.02
C LEU A 104 -16.32 -13.92 -5.48
N LYS A 105 -15.97 -14.84 -4.58
CA LYS A 105 -15.15 -16.02 -4.93
C LYS A 105 -15.79 -16.87 -6.05
N SER A 106 -17.15 -16.86 -6.16
CA SER A 106 -17.87 -17.52 -7.26
C SER A 106 -17.64 -16.88 -8.63
N ASP A 107 -17.24 -15.62 -8.65
CA ASP A 107 -17.05 -14.82 -9.86
C ASP A 107 -15.54 -14.65 -10.18
N LEU A 108 -14.69 -15.42 -9.49
CA LEU A 108 -13.25 -15.46 -9.69
C LEU A 108 -12.93 -16.27 -10.95
N GLU A 109 -12.86 -15.56 -12.07
CA GLU A 109 -12.32 -16.06 -13.34
C GLU A 109 -11.00 -15.33 -13.65
N GLU A 110 -10.03 -16.02 -14.25
CA GLU A 110 -8.70 -15.48 -14.54
C GLU A 110 -8.76 -14.11 -15.22
N ASP A 111 -9.47 -14.01 -16.34
CA ASP A 111 -9.58 -12.77 -17.11
C ASP A 111 -10.28 -11.64 -16.33
N GLY A 112 -11.30 -11.98 -15.54
CA GLY A 112 -12.05 -11.04 -14.72
C GLY A 112 -11.21 -10.50 -13.58
N PHE A 113 -10.52 -11.40 -12.89
CA PHE A 113 -9.61 -11.09 -11.81
C PHE A 113 -8.44 -10.24 -12.31
N LEU A 114 -7.77 -10.68 -13.40
CA LEU A 114 -6.66 -9.95 -14.00
C LEU A 114 -7.02 -8.51 -14.36
N ARG A 115 -8.16 -8.29 -15.01
CA ARG A 115 -8.62 -6.91 -15.33
C ARG A 115 -8.76 -6.04 -14.09
N LYS A 116 -9.32 -6.58 -13.00
CA LYS A 116 -9.46 -5.83 -11.72
C LYS A 116 -8.12 -5.51 -11.10
N ILE A 117 -7.22 -6.47 -11.03
CA ILE A 117 -5.88 -6.29 -10.47
C ILE A 117 -5.05 -5.29 -11.28
N LEU A 118 -5.14 -5.33 -12.62
CA LEU A 118 -4.45 -4.35 -13.47
C LEU A 118 -5.03 -2.93 -13.29
N LYS A 119 -6.35 -2.79 -13.10
CA LYS A 119 -6.95 -1.50 -12.78
C LYS A 119 -6.44 -0.96 -11.44
N LEU A 120 -6.44 -1.77 -10.39
CA LEU A 120 -5.88 -1.39 -9.08
C LEU A 120 -4.39 -1.02 -9.19
N LYS A 121 -3.62 -1.77 -9.98
CA LYS A 121 -2.22 -1.44 -10.25
C LYS A 121 -2.04 -0.03 -10.81
N GLU A 122 -2.88 0.35 -11.80
CA GLU A 122 -2.81 1.70 -12.37
C GLU A 122 -3.14 2.78 -11.33
N GLU A 123 -4.13 2.54 -10.46
CA GLU A 123 -4.52 3.45 -9.39
C GLU A 123 -3.37 3.60 -8.39
N ILE A 124 -2.78 2.51 -7.92
CA ILE A 124 -1.60 2.49 -7.03
C ILE A 124 -0.43 3.27 -7.63
N ILE A 125 -0.13 3.04 -8.91
CA ILE A 125 0.98 3.73 -9.60
C ILE A 125 0.71 5.23 -9.69
N LYS A 126 -0.52 5.64 -10.04
CA LYS A 126 -0.92 7.05 -10.10
C LYS A 126 -0.81 7.74 -8.74
N GLU A 127 -1.25 7.09 -7.68
CA GLU A 127 -1.15 7.62 -6.31
C GLU A 127 0.31 7.76 -5.86
N LYS A 128 1.13 6.74 -6.09
CA LYS A 128 2.57 6.79 -5.80
C LYS A 128 3.26 7.93 -6.56
N ALA A 129 2.95 8.09 -7.84
CA ALA A 129 3.51 9.17 -8.66
C ALA A 129 3.06 10.54 -8.16
N LYS A 130 1.77 10.71 -7.82
CA LYS A 130 1.24 11.95 -7.25
C LYS A 130 1.91 12.28 -5.92
N LYS A 131 2.06 11.30 -5.03
CA LYS A 131 2.74 11.46 -3.74
C LYS A 131 4.19 11.88 -3.95
N GLN A 132 4.92 11.22 -4.86
CA GLN A 132 6.30 11.55 -5.19
C GLN A 132 6.44 12.97 -5.74
N TYR A 133 5.55 13.38 -6.65
CA TYR A 133 5.53 14.74 -7.20
C TYR A 133 5.32 15.79 -6.11
N THR A 134 4.35 15.56 -5.23
CA THR A 134 4.05 16.47 -4.12
C THR A 134 5.26 16.62 -3.19
N ILE A 135 5.93 15.52 -2.84
CA ILE A 135 7.13 15.54 -2.01
C ILE A 135 8.24 16.35 -2.69
N THR A 136 8.47 16.11 -3.97
CA THR A 136 9.50 16.83 -4.74
C THR A 136 9.21 18.31 -4.76
N ALA A 137 7.97 18.73 -5.01
CA ALA A 137 7.56 20.14 -5.01
C ALA A 137 7.75 20.79 -3.62
N ILE A 138 7.38 20.10 -2.54
CA ILE A 138 7.61 20.57 -1.17
C ILE A 138 9.10 20.73 -0.89
N LEU A 139 9.92 19.75 -1.24
CA LEU A 139 11.37 19.83 -1.05
C LEU A 139 12.00 20.98 -1.83
N GLU A 140 11.61 21.18 -3.09
CA GLU A 140 12.08 22.31 -3.90
C GLU A 140 11.72 23.66 -3.28
N GLU A 141 10.50 23.80 -2.75
CA GLU A 141 10.06 25.01 -2.08
C GLU A 141 10.82 25.26 -0.77
N LEU A 142 11.05 24.23 0.03
CA LEU A 142 11.86 24.27 1.24
C LEU A 142 13.30 24.70 0.96
N PHE A 143 13.91 24.17 -0.10
CA PHE A 143 15.24 24.58 -0.55
C PHE A 143 15.27 26.04 -0.98
N ARG A 144 14.24 26.51 -1.69
CA ARG A 144 14.17 27.89 -2.18
C ARG A 144 13.97 28.91 -1.09
N LYS A 145 13.14 28.59 -0.07
CA LYS A 145 12.76 29.50 1.02
C LYS A 145 13.70 29.49 2.23
N ASN A 146 14.71 28.63 2.25
CA ASN A 146 15.64 28.50 3.39
C ASN A 146 14.94 28.25 4.75
N ILE A 147 13.88 27.45 4.74
CA ILE A 147 13.00 27.17 5.86
C ILE A 147 13.75 26.47 7.01
N SER A 148 13.37 26.78 8.26
CA SER A 148 13.98 26.17 9.44
C SER A 148 13.65 24.68 9.57
N GLU A 149 14.52 23.96 10.28
CA GLU A 149 14.37 22.50 10.53
C GLU A 149 13.04 22.15 11.23
N GLU A 150 12.52 23.01 12.11
CA GLU A 150 11.27 22.82 12.84
C GLU A 150 10.07 22.81 11.89
N VAL A 151 9.96 23.82 11.04
CA VAL A 151 8.87 23.92 10.05
C VAL A 151 8.92 22.77 9.04
N TYR A 152 10.10 22.29 8.71
CA TYR A 152 10.28 21.11 7.85
C TYR A 152 9.71 19.83 8.50
N LYS A 153 9.96 19.62 9.79
CA LYS A 153 9.41 18.47 10.53
C LYS A 153 7.88 18.50 10.55
N ASP A 154 7.30 19.65 10.91
CA ASP A 154 5.84 19.81 10.98
C ASP A 154 5.16 19.50 9.64
N ILE A 155 5.71 19.99 8.51
CA ILE A 155 5.15 19.73 7.16
C ILE A 155 5.21 18.25 6.80
N LEU A 156 6.26 17.53 7.20
CA LEU A 156 6.39 16.10 6.92
C LEU A 156 5.53 15.23 7.83
N ASP A 157 5.40 15.60 9.09
CA ASP A 157 4.60 14.87 10.06
C ASP A 157 3.09 15.01 9.77
N GLU A 158 2.62 16.20 9.42
CA GLU A 158 1.22 16.45 9.03
C GLU A 158 0.79 15.69 7.77
N ASN A 159 1.71 15.30 6.89
CA ASN A 159 1.42 14.64 5.62
C ASN A 159 1.75 13.14 5.60
N ASP A 160 1.97 12.53 6.77
CA ASP A 160 2.22 11.07 6.91
C ASP A 160 3.46 10.55 6.11
N TYR A 161 4.48 11.41 5.97
CA TYR A 161 5.71 11.12 5.22
C TYR A 161 6.85 10.54 6.08
N ILE A 162 6.52 9.95 7.22
CA ILE A 162 7.49 9.46 8.23
C ILE A 162 8.57 8.52 7.63
N GLY A 163 8.19 7.71 6.64
CA GLY A 163 9.13 6.78 5.95
C GLY A 163 10.20 7.48 5.10
N LEU A 164 9.96 8.71 4.65
CA LEU A 164 10.88 9.51 3.83
C LEU A 164 11.79 10.39 4.68
N HIS A 165 11.40 10.66 5.92
CA HIS A 165 12.05 11.55 6.87
C HIS A 165 13.56 11.30 7.00
N LYS A 166 13.98 10.05 7.20
CA LYS A 166 15.41 9.73 7.42
C LYS A 166 16.28 9.96 6.18
N LYS A 167 15.79 9.61 5.00
CA LYS A 167 16.60 9.65 3.76
C LYS A 167 16.79 11.06 3.24
N TYR A 168 15.73 11.88 3.25
CA TYR A 168 15.79 13.26 2.73
C TYR A 168 16.34 14.26 3.74
N TYR A 169 16.14 14.05 5.03
CA TYR A 169 16.75 14.83 6.10
C TYR A 169 18.28 14.82 5.99
N TYR A 170 18.89 13.65 5.75
CA TYR A 170 20.33 13.53 5.55
C TYR A 170 20.83 14.33 4.33
N ILE A 171 20.08 14.35 3.24
CA ILE A 171 20.44 15.11 2.04
C ILE A 171 20.38 16.61 2.31
N ILE A 172 19.34 17.10 2.98
CA ILE A 172 19.18 18.53 3.30
C ILE A 172 20.27 19.01 4.27
N VAL A 173 20.53 18.26 5.33
CA VAL A 173 21.55 18.61 6.32
C VAL A 173 22.96 18.53 5.75
N SER A 174 23.24 17.53 4.90
CA SER A 174 24.55 17.38 4.27
C SER A 174 24.83 18.50 3.26
N GLN A 175 23.84 18.94 2.50
CA GLN A 175 24.01 20.05 1.56
C GLN A 175 24.16 21.43 2.22
N ARG A 176 23.54 21.64 3.40
CA ARG A 176 23.76 22.88 4.18
C ARG A 176 25.16 22.98 4.79
N LYS A 177 25.85 21.87 4.99
CA LYS A 177 27.24 21.85 5.55
C LYS A 177 28.32 21.96 4.49
N VAL A 178 28.00 21.96 3.19
CA VAL A 178 28.97 22.07 2.11
C VAL A 178 28.80 23.42 1.44
N PRO A 179 29.68 24.42 1.73
CA PRO A 179 29.69 25.66 0.98
C PRO A 179 30.23 25.38 -0.46
N LYS A 180 29.36 25.54 -1.44
CA LYS A 180 29.71 25.73 -2.86
C LYS A 180 30.63 24.70 -3.53
N ILE A 181 30.31 23.42 -3.48
CA ILE A 181 30.82 22.50 -4.51
C ILE A 181 29.77 21.36 -4.64
N TYR A 182 28.97 21.43 -5.69
CA TYR A 182 28.36 20.32 -6.45
C TYR A 182 27.06 20.75 -7.10
N ASN A 183 27.20 21.59 -8.10
CA ASN A 183 26.29 21.58 -9.25
C ASN A 183 26.74 20.44 -10.16
N LYS A 184 26.32 19.22 -9.84
CA LYS A 184 26.35 18.06 -10.76
C LYS A 184 25.87 16.83 -10.04
N PHE A 185 24.57 16.60 -10.07
CA PHE A 185 23.98 15.27 -10.14
C PHE A 185 22.60 15.42 -10.79
N TYR A 186 22.65 15.50 -12.12
CA TYR A 186 21.60 14.96 -12.95
C TYR A 186 21.94 13.49 -13.14
N ILE A 187 21.05 12.63 -12.76
CA ILE A 187 20.53 11.44 -13.44
C ILE A 187 19.62 10.75 -12.46
#